data_eca507e80144034379750be292f2737c
#
_entry.id   eca507e80144034379750be292f2737c
#
_cell.length_a   1.000
_cell.length_b   1.000
_cell.length_c   1.000
_cell.angle_alpha   90.00
_cell.angle_beta   90.00
_cell.angle_gamma   90.00
#
_symmetry.space_group_name_H-M   'P 1'
#
loop_
_entity.id
_entity.type
_entity.pdbx_description
1 polymer ?
#
loop_
_entity_poly.entity_id
_entity_poly.type
_entity_poly.pdbx_seq_one_letter_code
_entity_poly.pdbx_strand_id
1 'polypeptide(L)'
;VSEQSRRPSKPGKPYRRPQKDPVRFLAFEALRAVDERDAYANLVLPPLLRKAREKDGFDGRDAALATELVYGTLRRQGTYDAVISACVDRPLREVDPPVLDVLSLGVHQLLGTRIPTHAAVSASVELARVVLGDGRAKFVNAVLRKVARHDLDGWLEQVAPPYEDDPEDHLAVVHSHPRWVVSALWDALGGGRAGIEDLLEADNERPEVTLVARPGRSTAGELLGALGEESALPGRWSPYAVRLSEGGEPGAVDAVREGRAGVQDEGSQLVALALANAPLDGPDKAWLDGCAGPGGKAAMLAGLAAERGAVLLASEKQPHRAGLVAKALAGNPGPYQVIAADGTRPPWLPGTFDRVLMDVPCTGLGALRRRPEARWRRRPEDLDGFAPLQRGLLRTALDSVRIGGVVGYATCSPHLAETRAVVDDVLKHYENGSAELIDARPLLPDVPALGDGPDIQLWPHLHGTDAMYLALIRRTA
;
A
#
# COMPACT_ATOMS: atom_id res chain seq x y z
N VAL A 1 35.48 43.92 -56.24
CA VAL A 1 34.10 43.79 -55.76
C VAL A 1 33.74 42.31 -55.92
N SER A 2 33.79 41.52 -54.82
CA SER A 2 33.46 40.11 -54.82
C SER A 2 32.04 39.96 -54.25
N GLU A 3 31.11 39.51 -55.08
CA GLU A 3 29.76 39.08 -54.68
C GLU A 3 29.80 37.77 -53.91
N GLN A 4 29.54 37.87 -52.62
CA GLN A 4 29.27 36.66 -51.77
C GLN A 4 27.83 36.19 -52.03
N SER A 5 27.67 35.06 -52.73
CA SER A 5 26.39 34.40 -52.94
C SER A 5 25.89 33.82 -51.60
N ARG A 6 24.81 34.40 -51.08
CA ARG A 6 24.05 33.86 -49.95
C ARG A 6 23.37 32.55 -50.39
N ARG A 7 23.79 31.40 -49.80
CA ARG A 7 23.05 30.14 -49.97
C ARG A 7 21.66 30.25 -49.33
N PRO A 8 20.59 29.84 -50.06
CA PRO A 8 19.25 29.84 -49.47
C PRO A 8 19.13 28.92 -48.31
N SER A 9 18.59 29.36 -47.17
CA SER A 9 18.26 28.56 -46.03
C SER A 9 17.25 27.48 -46.39
N LYS A 10 17.52 26.22 -46.02
CA LYS A 10 16.56 25.10 -46.22
C LYS A 10 15.22 25.47 -45.57
N PRO A 11 14.08 25.23 -46.25
CA PRO A 11 12.78 25.47 -45.67
C PRO A 11 12.64 24.62 -44.38
N GLY A 12 12.27 25.27 -43.28
CA GLY A 12 12.02 24.61 -42.02
C GLY A 12 10.89 23.56 -42.21
N LYS A 13 11.07 22.40 -41.58
CA LYS A 13 10.02 21.35 -41.56
C LYS A 13 8.72 22.01 -41.06
N PRO A 14 7.56 21.73 -41.69
CA PRO A 14 6.28 22.31 -41.25
C PRO A 14 6.04 21.96 -39.79
N TYR A 15 5.61 22.94 -38.99
CA TYR A 15 5.27 22.78 -37.58
C TYR A 15 4.12 21.76 -37.47
N ARG A 16 4.42 20.54 -36.96
CA ARG A 16 3.42 19.54 -36.68
C ARG A 16 2.86 19.84 -35.28
N ARG A 17 1.56 20.09 -35.19
CA ARG A 17 0.89 20.26 -33.90
C ARG A 17 1.16 19.01 -33.04
N PRO A 18 1.58 19.16 -31.75
CA PRO A 18 1.75 18.05 -30.85
C PRO A 18 0.45 17.25 -30.74
N GLN A 19 0.54 15.93 -30.82
CA GLN A 19 -0.62 15.07 -30.69
C GLN A 19 -0.66 14.54 -29.25
N LYS A 20 -1.72 14.86 -28.52
CA LYS A 20 -1.94 14.39 -27.15
C LYS A 20 -2.28 12.91 -27.18
N ASP A 21 -1.43 12.07 -26.56
CA ASP A 21 -1.74 10.69 -26.20
C ASP A 21 -2.53 10.70 -24.89
N PRO A 22 -3.82 10.31 -24.89
CA PRO A 22 -4.66 10.46 -23.71
C PRO A 22 -4.19 9.59 -22.53
N VAL A 23 -3.68 8.37 -22.81
CA VAL A 23 -3.25 7.42 -21.77
C VAL A 23 -2.02 7.93 -21.04
N ARG A 24 -0.99 8.36 -21.80
CA ARG A 24 0.25 8.91 -21.22
C ARG A 24 0.03 10.24 -20.54
N PHE A 25 -0.88 11.03 -21.06
CA PHE A 25 -1.25 12.29 -20.41
C PHE A 25 -1.95 12.04 -19.07
N LEU A 26 -2.88 11.10 -19.00
CA LEU A 26 -3.53 10.71 -17.74
C LEU A 26 -2.50 10.17 -16.73
N ALA A 27 -1.56 9.34 -17.18
CA ALA A 27 -0.48 8.84 -16.31
C ALA A 27 0.38 9.98 -15.76
N PHE A 28 0.74 10.96 -16.60
CA PHE A 28 1.46 12.16 -16.17
C PHE A 28 0.64 12.96 -15.15
N GLU A 29 -0.65 13.21 -15.39
CA GLU A 29 -1.52 13.93 -14.43
C GLU A 29 -1.58 13.20 -13.07
N ALA A 30 -1.62 11.86 -13.09
CA ALA A 30 -1.62 11.06 -11.86
C ALA A 30 -0.30 11.20 -11.09
N LEU A 31 0.86 11.09 -11.75
CA LEU A 31 2.17 11.27 -11.12
C LEU A 31 2.33 12.70 -10.57
N ARG A 32 1.92 13.72 -11.33
CA ARG A 32 1.93 15.11 -10.83
C ARG A 32 1.09 15.30 -9.58
N ALA A 33 -0.08 14.64 -9.50
CA ALA A 33 -0.92 14.72 -8.30
C ALA A 33 -0.28 14.00 -7.10
N VAL A 34 0.43 12.91 -7.34
CA VAL A 34 1.18 12.18 -6.32
C VAL A 34 2.34 13.04 -5.79
N ASP A 35 3.10 13.69 -6.66
CA ASP A 35 4.27 14.49 -6.31
C ASP A 35 3.89 15.84 -5.66
N GLU A 36 2.97 16.60 -6.27
CA GLU A 36 2.63 17.97 -5.85
C GLU A 36 1.70 18.05 -4.63
N ARG A 37 0.84 17.05 -4.43
CA ARG A 37 -0.25 17.09 -3.45
C ARG A 37 -0.12 16.05 -2.36
N ASP A 38 0.99 15.34 -2.30
CA ASP A 38 1.17 14.17 -1.42
C ASP A 38 0.01 13.15 -1.51
N ALA A 39 -0.66 13.12 -2.68
CA ALA A 39 -1.79 12.24 -2.88
C ALA A 39 -1.31 10.79 -3.09
N TYR A 40 -2.11 9.83 -2.66
CA TYR A 40 -1.83 8.42 -2.91
C TYR A 40 -2.37 7.98 -4.27
N ALA A 41 -1.55 7.27 -5.05
CA ALA A 41 -1.90 6.82 -6.40
C ALA A 41 -3.20 6.01 -6.43
N ASN A 42 -3.43 5.16 -5.42
CA ASN A 42 -4.66 4.37 -5.29
C ASN A 42 -5.93 5.21 -5.04
N LEU A 43 -5.80 6.47 -4.64
CA LEU A 43 -6.91 7.41 -4.48
C LEU A 43 -7.07 8.33 -5.70
N VAL A 44 -5.97 8.63 -6.40
CA VAL A 44 -5.94 9.54 -7.56
C VAL A 44 -6.34 8.84 -8.86
N LEU A 45 -5.77 7.67 -9.13
CA LEU A 45 -5.90 7.01 -10.42
C LEU A 45 -7.34 6.54 -10.73
N PRO A 46 -8.09 5.89 -9.80
CA PRO A 46 -9.43 5.40 -10.11
C PRO A 46 -10.42 6.50 -10.55
N PRO A 47 -10.51 7.67 -9.90
CA PRO A 47 -11.34 8.77 -10.40
C PRO A 47 -10.93 9.30 -11.78
N LEU A 48 -9.62 9.37 -12.06
CA LEU A 48 -9.13 9.79 -13.38
C LEU A 48 -9.52 8.80 -14.46
N LEU A 49 -9.40 7.49 -14.22
CA LEU A 49 -9.81 6.44 -15.15
C LEU A 49 -11.32 6.46 -15.41
N ARG A 50 -12.15 6.62 -14.39
CA ARG A 50 -13.61 6.76 -14.59
C ARG A 50 -13.94 7.94 -15.48
N LYS A 51 -13.36 9.11 -15.19
CA LYS A 51 -13.55 10.32 -16.01
C LYS A 51 -13.08 10.12 -17.45
N ALA A 52 -11.96 9.42 -17.67
CA ALA A 52 -11.43 9.14 -19.00
C ALA A 52 -12.33 8.17 -19.78
N ARG A 53 -12.91 7.15 -19.12
CA ARG A 53 -13.91 6.27 -19.74
C ARG A 53 -15.14 7.04 -20.21
N GLU A 54 -15.65 7.94 -19.39
CA GLU A 54 -16.86 8.71 -19.67
C GLU A 54 -16.64 9.78 -20.78
N LYS A 55 -15.47 10.43 -20.81
CA LYS A 55 -15.22 11.58 -21.66
C LYS A 55 -14.37 11.29 -22.88
N ASP A 56 -13.36 10.43 -22.72
CA ASP A 56 -12.31 10.18 -23.72
C ASP A 56 -12.45 8.78 -24.36
N GLY A 57 -13.43 7.98 -23.92
CA GLY A 57 -13.73 6.67 -24.49
C GLY A 57 -12.69 5.60 -24.16
N PHE A 58 -12.00 5.69 -23.02
CA PHE A 58 -11.03 4.69 -22.60
C PHE A 58 -11.66 3.30 -22.52
N ASP A 59 -11.03 2.33 -23.16
CA ASP A 59 -11.37 0.92 -23.02
C ASP A 59 -10.57 0.26 -21.87
N GLY A 60 -10.73 -1.07 -21.74
CA GLY A 60 -10.02 -1.84 -20.71
C GLY A 60 -8.50 -1.85 -20.91
N ARG A 61 -8.01 -1.80 -22.15
CA ARG A 61 -6.58 -1.79 -22.49
C ARG A 61 -5.95 -0.46 -22.16
N ASP A 62 -6.65 0.64 -22.46
CA ASP A 62 -6.20 1.99 -22.12
C ASP A 62 -6.08 2.16 -20.60
N ALA A 63 -7.07 1.67 -19.85
CA ALA A 63 -7.07 1.70 -18.40
C ALA A 63 -5.94 0.83 -17.81
N ALA A 64 -5.69 -0.35 -18.38
CA ALA A 64 -4.60 -1.23 -17.97
C ALA A 64 -3.23 -0.59 -18.25
N LEU A 65 -3.05 0.01 -19.43
CA LEU A 65 -1.81 0.71 -19.78
C LEU A 65 -1.57 1.92 -18.88
N ALA A 66 -2.59 2.75 -18.63
CA ALA A 66 -2.48 3.88 -17.71
C ALA A 66 -2.09 3.43 -16.29
N THR A 67 -2.70 2.35 -15.82
CA THR A 67 -2.42 1.77 -14.50
C THR A 67 -0.98 1.26 -14.42
N GLU A 68 -0.51 0.55 -15.45
CA GLU A 68 0.87 0.08 -15.53
C GLU A 68 1.88 1.23 -15.56
N LEU A 69 1.62 2.26 -16.38
CA LEU A 69 2.50 3.42 -16.46
C LEU A 69 2.62 4.16 -15.13
N VAL A 70 1.51 4.33 -14.38
CA VAL A 70 1.54 5.01 -13.07
C VAL A 70 2.24 4.15 -12.02
N TYR A 71 1.72 2.95 -11.77
CA TYR A 71 2.25 2.12 -10.68
C TYR A 71 3.63 1.56 -10.98
N GLY A 72 3.91 1.17 -12.22
CA GLY A 72 5.21 0.68 -12.61
C GLY A 72 6.30 1.75 -12.46
N THR A 73 5.99 3.00 -12.84
CA THR A 73 6.90 4.14 -12.62
C THR A 73 7.16 4.35 -11.13
N LEU A 74 6.12 4.37 -10.28
CA LEU A 74 6.25 4.59 -8.85
C LEU A 74 6.99 3.46 -8.13
N ARG A 75 6.77 2.19 -8.51
CA ARG A 75 7.47 1.03 -7.92
C ARG A 75 8.97 1.06 -8.16
N ARG A 76 9.40 1.52 -9.33
CA ARG A 76 10.80 1.55 -9.74
C ARG A 76 11.42 2.95 -9.68
N GLN A 77 10.78 3.89 -9.00
CA GLN A 77 11.21 5.29 -8.95
C GLN A 77 12.69 5.44 -8.57
N GLY A 78 13.16 4.81 -7.49
CA GLY A 78 14.55 4.92 -7.05
C GLY A 78 15.57 4.36 -8.05
N THR A 79 15.26 3.21 -8.67
CA THR A 79 16.06 2.64 -9.75
C THR A 79 16.10 3.60 -10.95
N TYR A 80 14.96 4.15 -11.34
CA TYR A 80 14.89 5.08 -12.46
C TYR A 80 15.58 6.40 -12.17
N ASP A 81 15.52 6.89 -10.94
CA ASP A 81 16.26 8.06 -10.50
C ASP A 81 17.77 7.84 -10.60
N ALA A 82 18.27 6.66 -10.21
CA ALA A 82 19.70 6.31 -10.38
C ALA A 82 20.10 6.28 -11.87
N VAL A 83 19.30 5.66 -12.73
CA VAL A 83 19.53 5.62 -14.19
C VAL A 83 19.48 7.03 -14.80
N ILE A 84 18.49 7.83 -14.46
CA ILE A 84 18.36 9.22 -14.96
C ILE A 84 19.57 10.04 -14.50
N SER A 85 19.98 9.89 -13.22
CA SER A 85 21.12 10.58 -12.65
C SER A 85 22.41 10.30 -13.43
N ALA A 86 22.64 9.07 -13.86
CA ALA A 86 23.76 8.68 -14.73
C ALA A 86 23.67 9.27 -16.16
N CYS A 87 22.49 9.70 -16.58
CA CYS A 87 22.25 10.24 -17.92
C CYS A 87 22.26 11.77 -17.99
N VAL A 88 22.23 12.47 -16.86
CA VAL A 88 22.18 13.95 -16.79
C VAL A 88 23.45 14.52 -16.17
N ASP A 89 23.80 15.76 -16.49
CA ASP A 89 25.04 16.41 -16.03
C ASP A 89 24.79 17.31 -14.79
N ARG A 90 23.67 17.11 -14.08
CA ARG A 90 23.27 17.89 -12.90
C ARG A 90 22.54 17.00 -11.89
N PRO A 91 22.55 17.34 -10.59
CA PRO A 91 21.76 16.64 -9.60
C PRO A 91 20.25 16.63 -9.93
N LEU A 92 19.55 15.52 -9.67
CA LEU A 92 18.10 15.39 -10.00
C LEU A 92 17.24 16.46 -9.32
N ARG A 93 17.62 16.91 -8.10
CA ARG A 93 16.92 18.00 -7.39
C ARG A 93 16.92 19.34 -8.15
N GLU A 94 17.78 19.50 -9.15
CA GLU A 94 17.86 20.67 -10.02
C GLU A 94 17.10 20.48 -11.35
N VAL A 95 16.56 19.29 -11.58
CA VAL A 95 15.68 19.01 -12.71
C VAL A 95 14.27 19.43 -12.31
N ASP A 96 13.62 20.21 -13.18
CA ASP A 96 12.21 20.64 -12.98
C ASP A 96 11.30 19.41 -12.76
N PRO A 97 10.56 19.30 -11.64
CA PRO A 97 9.76 18.12 -11.29
C PRO A 97 8.87 17.58 -12.42
N PRO A 98 8.11 18.41 -13.17
CA PRO A 98 7.35 17.91 -14.33
C PRO A 98 8.21 17.28 -15.44
N VAL A 99 9.47 17.70 -15.58
CA VAL A 99 10.41 17.08 -16.52
C VAL A 99 10.85 15.72 -16.02
N LEU A 100 11.10 15.61 -14.71
CA LEU A 100 11.46 14.34 -14.07
C LEU A 100 10.36 13.31 -14.20
N ASP A 101 9.08 13.69 -14.00
CA ASP A 101 7.94 12.78 -14.19
C ASP A 101 7.84 12.24 -15.61
N VAL A 102 8.03 13.11 -16.63
CA VAL A 102 8.05 12.66 -18.02
C VAL A 102 9.24 11.74 -18.30
N LEU A 103 10.41 12.02 -17.70
CA LEU A 103 11.58 11.15 -17.83
C LEU A 103 11.30 9.80 -17.18
N SER A 104 10.81 9.75 -15.95
CA SER A 104 10.51 8.52 -15.22
C SER A 104 9.47 7.66 -15.95
N LEU A 105 8.40 8.27 -16.50
CA LEU A 105 7.46 7.59 -17.39
C LEU A 105 8.13 7.04 -18.66
N GLY A 106 9.06 7.78 -19.23
CA GLY A 106 9.82 7.36 -20.41
C GLY A 106 10.76 6.21 -20.09
N VAL A 107 11.47 6.28 -18.97
CA VAL A 107 12.37 5.23 -18.49
C VAL A 107 11.59 3.96 -18.17
N HIS A 108 10.43 4.07 -17.51
CA HIS A 108 9.58 2.92 -17.27
C HIS A 108 9.14 2.23 -18.56
N GLN A 109 8.74 2.99 -19.57
CA GLN A 109 8.38 2.43 -20.87
C GLN A 109 9.56 1.73 -21.56
N LEU A 110 10.79 2.24 -21.38
CA LEU A 110 12.00 1.67 -21.99
C LEU A 110 12.50 0.43 -21.27
N LEU A 111 12.48 0.43 -19.94
CA LEU A 111 13.15 -0.58 -19.11
C LEU A 111 12.19 -1.53 -18.41
N GLY A 112 10.94 -1.11 -18.16
CA GLY A 112 9.94 -1.86 -17.39
C GLY A 112 8.80 -2.44 -18.21
N THR A 113 8.73 -2.15 -19.52
CA THR A 113 7.63 -2.64 -20.38
C THR A 113 8.14 -3.28 -21.67
N ARG A 114 7.22 -3.93 -22.40
CA ARG A 114 7.50 -4.49 -23.74
C ARG A 114 7.24 -3.50 -24.88
N ILE A 115 7.10 -2.21 -24.59
CA ILE A 115 6.91 -1.19 -25.62
C ILE A 115 8.20 -1.06 -26.44
N PRO A 116 8.14 -1.10 -27.78
CA PRO A 116 9.35 -0.95 -28.59
C PRO A 116 10.06 0.38 -28.31
N THR A 117 11.39 0.33 -28.19
CA THR A 117 12.26 1.45 -27.80
C THR A 117 11.94 2.76 -28.56
N HIS A 118 11.80 2.66 -29.88
CA HIS A 118 11.50 3.85 -30.71
C HIS A 118 10.11 4.44 -30.41
N ALA A 119 9.13 3.59 -30.08
CA ALA A 119 7.78 4.04 -29.72
C ALA A 119 7.77 4.68 -28.32
N ALA A 120 8.47 4.09 -27.35
CA ALA A 120 8.61 4.65 -26.00
C ALA A 120 9.25 6.04 -26.01
N VAL A 121 10.38 6.19 -26.71
CA VAL A 121 11.04 7.51 -26.86
C VAL A 121 10.13 8.51 -27.58
N SER A 122 9.54 8.13 -28.71
CA SER A 122 8.69 9.04 -29.50
C SER A 122 7.50 9.52 -28.70
N ALA A 123 6.78 8.62 -28.02
CA ALA A 123 5.60 8.94 -27.24
C ALA A 123 5.93 9.84 -26.03
N SER A 124 7.03 9.56 -25.33
CA SER A 124 7.47 10.37 -24.19
C SER A 124 7.92 11.76 -24.60
N VAL A 125 8.60 11.89 -25.74
CA VAL A 125 8.98 13.21 -26.30
C VAL A 125 7.76 14.00 -26.76
N GLU A 126 6.76 13.32 -27.34
CA GLU A 126 5.52 13.98 -27.74
C GLU A 126 4.72 14.44 -26.50
N LEU A 127 4.63 13.62 -25.44
CA LEU A 127 4.08 14.03 -24.15
C LEU A 127 4.81 15.27 -23.61
N ALA A 128 6.16 15.25 -23.60
CA ALA A 128 6.95 16.40 -23.18
C ALA A 128 6.63 17.67 -23.96
N ARG A 129 6.42 17.59 -25.29
CA ARG A 129 6.01 18.75 -26.09
C ARG A 129 4.66 19.30 -25.67
N VAL A 130 3.70 18.41 -25.40
CA VAL A 130 2.34 18.80 -25.00
C VAL A 130 2.36 19.48 -23.63
N VAL A 131 3.08 18.94 -22.66
CA VAL A 131 3.00 19.40 -21.25
C VAL A 131 4.09 20.38 -20.84
N LEU A 132 5.25 20.38 -21.52
CA LEU A 132 6.44 21.15 -21.13
C LEU A 132 6.94 22.11 -22.22
N GLY A 133 6.52 21.91 -23.47
CA GLY A 133 6.97 22.65 -24.64
C GLY A 133 8.25 22.12 -25.30
N ASP A 134 8.57 22.62 -26.49
CA ASP A 134 9.62 22.09 -27.37
C ASP A 134 11.04 22.12 -26.78
N GLY A 135 11.35 23.13 -26.00
CA GLY A 135 12.69 23.27 -25.39
C GLY A 135 13.02 22.11 -24.43
N ARG A 136 12.09 21.84 -23.50
CA ARG A 136 12.22 20.74 -22.53
C ARG A 136 12.08 19.36 -23.21
N ALA A 137 11.26 19.23 -24.25
CA ALA A 137 11.14 18.00 -25.03
C ALA A 137 12.45 17.58 -25.71
N LYS A 138 13.29 18.53 -26.13
CA LYS A 138 14.62 18.21 -26.65
C LYS A 138 15.52 17.61 -25.58
N PHE A 139 15.47 18.12 -24.36
CA PHE A 139 16.22 17.58 -23.21
C PHE A 139 15.74 16.17 -22.88
N VAL A 140 14.43 15.95 -22.77
CA VAL A 140 13.82 14.63 -22.56
C VAL A 140 14.28 13.64 -23.62
N ASN A 141 14.26 14.02 -24.91
CA ASN A 141 14.74 13.16 -26.00
C ASN A 141 16.22 12.81 -25.86
N ALA A 142 17.08 13.76 -25.46
CA ALA A 142 18.50 13.50 -25.30
C ALA A 142 18.77 12.51 -24.15
N VAL A 143 18.08 12.67 -23.01
CA VAL A 143 18.20 11.76 -21.86
C VAL A 143 17.68 10.37 -22.19
N LEU A 144 16.44 10.25 -22.71
CA LEU A 144 15.85 8.94 -23.05
C LEU A 144 16.65 8.16 -24.11
N ARG A 145 17.32 8.85 -25.04
CA ARG A 145 18.23 8.20 -25.97
C ARG A 145 19.51 7.67 -25.29
N LYS A 146 19.98 8.30 -24.19
CA LYS A 146 21.08 7.74 -23.41
C LYS A 146 20.58 6.50 -22.64
N VAL A 147 19.40 6.59 -22.01
CA VAL A 147 18.77 5.46 -21.29
C VAL A 147 18.58 4.25 -22.22
N ALA A 148 18.15 4.46 -23.44
CA ALA A 148 17.89 3.40 -24.43
C ALA A 148 19.13 2.63 -24.92
N ARG A 149 20.34 2.94 -24.40
CA ARG A 149 21.58 2.25 -24.79
C ARG A 149 21.78 0.91 -24.08
N HIS A 150 21.15 0.74 -22.93
CA HIS A 150 21.22 -0.47 -22.12
C HIS A 150 19.80 -0.90 -21.74
N ASP A 151 19.61 -2.16 -21.50
CA ASP A 151 18.43 -2.69 -20.80
C ASP A 151 18.52 -2.45 -19.28
N LEU A 152 17.56 -2.96 -18.52
CA LEU A 152 17.52 -2.76 -17.07
C LEU A 152 18.75 -3.37 -16.39
N ASP A 153 19.10 -4.61 -16.74
CA ASP A 153 20.23 -5.33 -16.13
C ASP A 153 21.55 -4.61 -16.40
N GLY A 154 21.78 -4.20 -17.65
CA GLY A 154 22.97 -3.43 -18.01
C GLY A 154 23.03 -2.04 -17.35
N TRP A 155 21.89 -1.45 -16.96
CA TRP A 155 21.89 -0.24 -16.13
C TRP A 155 22.19 -0.56 -14.67
N LEU A 156 21.59 -1.61 -14.11
CA LEU A 156 21.83 -1.98 -12.70
C LEU A 156 23.30 -2.27 -12.44
N GLU A 157 23.99 -2.96 -13.36
CA GLU A 157 25.45 -3.19 -13.29
C GLU A 157 26.27 -1.88 -13.23
N GLN A 158 25.74 -0.79 -13.78
CA GLN A 158 26.45 0.51 -13.81
C GLN A 158 26.10 1.42 -12.65
N VAL A 159 24.85 1.37 -12.12
CA VAL A 159 24.36 2.35 -11.14
C VAL A 159 24.25 1.80 -9.73
N ALA A 160 24.13 0.49 -9.53
CA ALA A 160 24.14 -0.13 -8.22
C ALA A 160 25.59 -0.34 -7.74
N PRO A 161 25.93 -0.03 -6.48
CA PRO A 161 27.23 -0.40 -5.93
C PRO A 161 27.39 -1.93 -5.90
N PRO A 162 28.62 -2.48 -5.91
CA PRO A 162 28.80 -3.92 -5.72
C PRO A 162 28.17 -4.37 -4.39
N TYR A 163 27.51 -5.54 -4.42
CA TYR A 163 26.82 -6.08 -3.23
C TYR A 163 27.78 -6.29 -2.05
N GLU A 164 29.00 -6.73 -2.34
CA GLU A 164 30.03 -7.02 -1.33
C GLU A 164 30.52 -5.77 -0.63
N ASP A 165 30.46 -4.59 -1.28
CA ASP A 165 30.92 -3.32 -0.74
C ASP A 165 29.83 -2.66 0.14
N ASP A 166 28.60 -2.64 -0.33
CA ASP A 166 27.44 -2.08 0.38
C ASP A 166 26.14 -2.81 -0.01
N PRO A 167 25.78 -3.90 0.70
CA PRO A 167 24.61 -4.70 0.37
C PRO A 167 23.30 -3.94 0.51
N GLU A 168 23.18 -3.02 1.48
CA GLU A 168 21.94 -2.25 1.64
C GLU A 168 21.72 -1.26 0.51
N ASP A 169 22.75 -0.51 0.10
CA ASP A 169 22.67 0.42 -1.03
C ASP A 169 22.50 -0.32 -2.36
N HIS A 170 23.14 -1.50 -2.52
CA HIS A 170 22.91 -2.36 -3.68
C HIS A 170 21.43 -2.71 -3.80
N LEU A 171 20.85 -3.28 -2.74
CA LEU A 171 19.44 -3.69 -2.70
C LEU A 171 18.50 -2.48 -2.85
N ALA A 172 18.86 -1.34 -2.27
CA ALA A 172 18.09 -0.10 -2.39
C ALA A 172 17.94 0.35 -3.85
N VAL A 173 19.03 0.31 -4.63
CA VAL A 173 19.03 0.66 -6.05
C VAL A 173 18.35 -0.41 -6.90
N VAL A 174 18.70 -1.68 -6.71
CA VAL A 174 18.19 -2.81 -7.50
C VAL A 174 16.67 -2.96 -7.34
N HIS A 175 16.17 -2.89 -6.10
CA HIS A 175 14.76 -3.09 -5.78
C HIS A 175 13.98 -1.78 -5.56
N SER A 176 14.62 -0.62 -5.79
CA SER A 176 13.94 0.70 -5.71
C SER A 176 13.30 0.98 -4.35
N HIS A 177 14.10 0.87 -3.28
CA HIS A 177 13.70 1.22 -1.92
C HIS A 177 14.69 2.23 -1.31
N PRO A 178 14.27 3.12 -0.40
CA PRO A 178 15.22 3.87 0.41
C PRO A 178 16.09 2.92 1.26
N ARG A 179 17.37 3.22 1.40
CA ARG A 179 18.31 2.39 2.18
C ARG A 179 17.77 2.06 3.59
N TRP A 180 17.24 3.06 4.30
CA TRP A 180 16.70 2.85 5.65
C TRP A 180 15.51 1.87 5.69
N VAL A 181 14.70 1.80 4.61
CA VAL A 181 13.62 0.83 4.48
C VAL A 181 14.20 -0.57 4.30
N VAL A 182 15.23 -0.72 3.46
CA VAL A 182 15.93 -2.00 3.28
C VAL A 182 16.48 -2.50 4.62
N SER A 183 17.21 -1.64 5.36
CA SER A 183 17.74 -1.95 6.68
C SER A 183 16.64 -2.38 7.66
N ALA A 184 15.54 -1.61 7.75
CA ALA A 184 14.42 -1.90 8.64
C ALA A 184 13.72 -3.23 8.33
N LEU A 185 13.53 -3.54 7.04
CA LEU A 185 12.92 -4.80 6.60
C LEU A 185 13.86 -5.98 6.83
N TRP A 186 15.17 -5.79 6.61
CA TRP A 186 16.17 -6.82 6.84
C TRP A 186 16.29 -7.19 8.32
N ASP A 187 16.32 -6.20 9.20
CA ASP A 187 16.30 -6.39 10.64
C ASP A 187 15.04 -7.14 11.09
N ALA A 188 13.88 -6.79 10.55
CA ALA A 188 12.61 -7.42 10.88
C ALA A 188 12.52 -8.89 10.43
N LEU A 189 13.23 -9.25 9.34
CA LEU A 189 13.36 -10.64 8.86
C LEU A 189 14.38 -11.48 9.66
N GLY A 190 15.16 -10.87 10.54
CA GLY A 190 16.21 -11.58 11.30
C GLY A 190 17.50 -11.84 10.51
N GLY A 191 17.73 -11.15 9.39
CA GLY A 191 19.05 -11.00 8.77
C GLY A 191 19.44 -11.97 7.65
N GLY A 192 18.55 -12.69 7.02
CA GLY A 192 18.89 -13.58 5.88
C GLY A 192 18.89 -12.85 4.52
N ARG A 193 19.94 -13.01 3.68
CA ARG A 193 20.03 -12.38 2.34
C ARG A 193 18.87 -12.77 1.43
N ALA A 194 18.62 -14.05 1.24
CA ALA A 194 17.58 -14.53 0.32
C ALA A 194 16.19 -13.99 0.70
N GLY A 195 15.86 -13.98 1.98
CA GLY A 195 14.56 -13.49 2.44
C GLY A 195 14.33 -12.01 2.19
N ILE A 196 15.38 -11.17 2.29
CA ILE A 196 15.25 -9.73 2.00
C ILE A 196 15.08 -9.46 0.51
N GLU A 197 15.82 -10.14 -0.36
CA GLU A 197 15.68 -10.00 -1.81
C GLU A 197 14.25 -10.38 -2.25
N ASP A 198 13.75 -11.53 -1.82
CA ASP A 198 12.38 -12.00 -2.11
C ASP A 198 11.31 -11.00 -1.62
N LEU A 199 11.49 -10.43 -0.42
CA LEU A 199 10.57 -9.44 0.12
C LEU A 199 10.55 -8.15 -0.71
N LEU A 200 11.73 -7.59 -1.03
CA LEU A 200 11.85 -6.36 -1.80
C LEU A 200 11.33 -6.54 -3.23
N GLU A 201 11.48 -7.74 -3.82
CA GLU A 201 10.89 -8.06 -5.11
C GLU A 201 9.37 -8.13 -5.02
N ALA A 202 8.82 -8.84 -4.01
CA ALA A 202 7.40 -8.92 -3.77
C ALA A 202 6.75 -7.53 -3.53
N ASP A 203 7.46 -6.59 -2.92
CA ASP A 203 7.00 -5.20 -2.75
C ASP A 203 6.90 -4.43 -4.09
N ASN A 204 7.56 -4.92 -5.13
CA ASN A 204 7.46 -4.37 -6.48
C ASN A 204 6.46 -5.11 -7.38
N GLU A 205 5.89 -6.21 -6.92
CA GLU A 205 4.85 -6.91 -7.65
C GLU A 205 3.51 -6.16 -7.60
N ARG A 206 2.67 -6.44 -8.60
CA ARG A 206 1.30 -5.95 -8.60
C ARG A 206 0.48 -6.73 -7.56
N PRO A 207 -0.09 -6.08 -6.52
CA PRO A 207 -0.91 -6.78 -5.55
C PRO A 207 -2.20 -7.29 -6.20
N GLU A 208 -2.61 -8.50 -5.85
CA GLU A 208 -3.92 -9.01 -6.19
C GLU A 208 -5.02 -8.17 -5.52
N VAL A 209 -6.13 -8.02 -6.22
CA VAL A 209 -7.32 -7.38 -5.65
C VAL A 209 -8.07 -8.44 -4.86
N THR A 210 -8.10 -8.30 -3.54
CA THR A 210 -8.81 -9.21 -2.66
C THR A 210 -10.08 -8.56 -2.13
N LEU A 211 -11.19 -9.28 -2.26
CA LEU A 211 -12.46 -8.94 -1.66
C LEU A 211 -12.64 -9.71 -0.36
N VAL A 212 -13.37 -9.13 0.58
CA VAL A 212 -13.85 -9.79 1.78
C VAL A 212 -15.37 -9.93 1.68
N ALA A 213 -15.88 -11.14 1.78
CA ALA A 213 -17.30 -11.39 2.04
C ALA A 213 -17.58 -10.95 3.49
N ARG A 214 -18.56 -10.08 3.68
CA ARG A 214 -18.84 -9.57 5.03
C ARG A 214 -19.64 -10.58 5.83
N PRO A 215 -19.18 -11.02 7.03
CA PRO A 215 -19.87 -11.96 7.87
C PRO A 215 -21.33 -11.54 8.12
N GLY A 216 -22.25 -12.47 8.04
CA GLY A 216 -23.70 -12.23 8.18
C GLY A 216 -24.38 -11.50 7.01
N ARG A 217 -23.64 -11.16 5.93
CA ARG A 217 -24.19 -10.50 4.73
C ARG A 217 -23.92 -11.25 3.43
N SER A 218 -22.80 -11.96 3.34
CA SER A 218 -22.43 -12.77 2.20
C SER A 218 -21.35 -13.77 2.63
N THR A 219 -21.17 -14.81 1.83
CA THR A 219 -20.12 -15.81 1.96
C THR A 219 -19.14 -15.70 0.79
N ALA A 220 -17.92 -16.23 0.97
CA ALA A 220 -16.97 -16.33 -0.14
C ALA A 220 -17.52 -17.19 -1.29
N GLY A 221 -18.27 -18.26 -0.96
CA GLY A 221 -18.90 -19.12 -1.96
C GLY A 221 -19.95 -18.38 -2.82
N GLU A 222 -20.77 -17.52 -2.22
CA GLU A 222 -21.72 -16.67 -2.96
C GLU A 222 -21.00 -15.67 -3.88
N LEU A 223 -19.91 -15.07 -3.42
CA LEU A 223 -19.09 -14.16 -4.25
C LEU A 223 -18.45 -14.90 -5.42
N LEU A 224 -17.86 -16.07 -5.18
CA LEU A 224 -17.26 -16.91 -6.22
C LEU A 224 -18.29 -17.33 -7.26
N GLY A 225 -19.47 -17.78 -6.82
CA GLY A 225 -20.57 -18.15 -7.72
C GLY A 225 -21.06 -16.98 -8.56
N ALA A 226 -21.11 -15.77 -8.01
CA ALA A 226 -21.55 -14.56 -8.72
C ALA A 226 -20.50 -14.02 -9.71
N LEU A 227 -19.21 -14.21 -9.42
CA LEU A 227 -18.10 -13.72 -10.25
C LEU A 227 -17.69 -14.72 -11.34
N GLY A 228 -17.87 -16.03 -11.08
CA GLY A 228 -17.42 -17.13 -11.95
C GLY A 228 -15.94 -17.48 -11.78
N GLU A 229 -15.62 -18.76 -12.03
CA GLU A 229 -14.28 -19.34 -11.81
C GLU A 229 -13.17 -18.70 -12.65
N GLU A 230 -13.49 -18.14 -13.81
CA GLU A 230 -12.51 -17.45 -14.66
C GLU A 230 -12.08 -16.10 -14.09
N SER A 231 -12.96 -15.44 -13.33
CA SER A 231 -12.77 -14.07 -12.84
C SER A 231 -12.36 -13.99 -11.38
N ALA A 232 -12.52 -15.05 -10.61
CA ALA A 232 -12.28 -15.05 -9.18
C ALA A 232 -11.78 -16.40 -8.66
N LEU A 233 -10.91 -16.34 -7.66
CA LEU A 233 -10.34 -17.49 -6.96
C LEU A 233 -10.63 -17.36 -5.45
N PRO A 234 -10.71 -18.46 -4.71
CA PRO A 234 -10.76 -18.42 -3.24
C PRO A 234 -9.57 -17.67 -2.65
N GLY A 235 -9.73 -17.10 -1.48
CA GLY A 235 -8.62 -16.62 -0.67
C GLY A 235 -7.60 -17.74 -0.42
N ARG A 236 -6.38 -17.34 -0.08
CA ARG A 236 -5.32 -18.30 0.27
C ARG A 236 -5.47 -18.79 1.70
N TRP A 237 -5.91 -17.90 2.59
CA TRP A 237 -5.85 -18.09 4.04
C TRP A 237 -7.16 -17.76 4.75
N SER A 238 -7.86 -16.70 4.33
CA SER A 238 -9.10 -16.28 4.96
C SER A 238 -10.32 -16.95 4.31
N PRO A 239 -11.21 -17.58 5.10
CA PRO A 239 -12.43 -18.17 4.57
C PRO A 239 -13.44 -17.14 4.02
N TYR A 240 -13.19 -15.86 4.25
CA TYR A 240 -14.01 -14.74 3.74
C TYR A 240 -13.41 -14.10 2.50
N ALA A 241 -12.18 -14.48 2.11
CA ALA A 241 -11.47 -13.85 1.01
C ALA A 241 -11.85 -14.43 -0.36
N VAL A 242 -11.95 -13.53 -1.34
CA VAL A 242 -12.06 -13.85 -2.77
C VAL A 242 -11.08 -12.98 -3.54
N ARG A 243 -10.20 -13.59 -4.34
CA ARG A 243 -9.19 -12.90 -5.15
C ARG A 243 -9.70 -12.74 -6.58
N LEU A 244 -9.56 -11.53 -7.15
CA LEU A 244 -9.93 -11.28 -8.55
C LEU A 244 -8.76 -11.67 -9.47
N SER A 245 -9.01 -12.55 -10.46
CA SER A 245 -7.97 -13.13 -11.33
C SER A 245 -7.31 -12.09 -12.25
N GLU A 246 -8.07 -11.12 -12.79
CA GLU A 246 -7.58 -10.14 -13.77
C GLU A 246 -7.49 -8.70 -13.22
N GLY A 247 -7.55 -8.51 -11.90
CA GLY A 247 -7.48 -7.20 -11.28
C GLY A 247 -8.59 -6.25 -11.71
N GLY A 248 -9.81 -6.78 -11.87
CA GLY A 248 -11.01 -6.04 -12.25
C GLY A 248 -11.30 -4.82 -11.38
N GLU A 249 -12.23 -3.97 -11.79
CA GLU A 249 -12.66 -2.82 -10.98
C GLU A 249 -13.58 -3.31 -9.85
N PRO A 250 -13.13 -3.30 -8.57
CA PRO A 250 -13.95 -3.82 -7.46
C PRO A 250 -15.30 -3.12 -7.33
N GLY A 251 -15.35 -1.83 -7.73
CA GLY A 251 -16.58 -1.05 -7.73
C GLY A 251 -17.64 -1.53 -8.74
N ALA A 252 -17.26 -2.35 -9.73
CA ALA A 252 -18.19 -2.98 -10.66
C ALA A 252 -18.89 -4.22 -10.08
N VAL A 253 -18.36 -4.80 -8.99
CA VAL A 253 -18.94 -5.96 -8.32
C VAL A 253 -20.17 -5.56 -7.53
N ASP A 254 -21.33 -6.14 -7.84
CA ASP A 254 -22.61 -5.83 -7.19
C ASP A 254 -22.54 -5.96 -5.67
N ALA A 255 -21.97 -7.04 -5.17
CA ALA A 255 -21.84 -7.28 -3.74
C ALA A 255 -21.02 -6.18 -3.03
N VAL A 256 -20.04 -5.57 -3.72
CA VAL A 256 -19.27 -4.44 -3.19
C VAL A 256 -20.12 -3.16 -3.18
N ARG A 257 -20.86 -2.89 -4.27
CA ARG A 257 -21.77 -1.72 -4.33
C ARG A 257 -22.87 -1.78 -3.28
N GLU A 258 -23.39 -2.97 -3.03
CA GLU A 258 -24.44 -3.23 -2.03
C GLU A 258 -23.90 -3.34 -0.60
N GLY A 259 -22.59 -3.30 -0.43
CA GLY A 259 -21.93 -3.42 0.88
C GLY A 259 -21.98 -4.82 1.48
N ARG A 260 -22.29 -5.86 0.71
CA ARG A 260 -22.23 -7.29 1.12
C ARG A 260 -20.78 -7.82 1.07
N ALA A 261 -19.93 -7.18 0.28
CA ALA A 261 -18.51 -7.41 0.23
C ALA A 261 -17.75 -6.09 0.35
N GLY A 262 -16.44 -6.15 0.54
CA GLY A 262 -15.54 -5.01 0.55
C GLY A 262 -14.17 -5.35 -0.06
N VAL A 263 -13.39 -4.33 -0.40
CA VAL A 263 -11.98 -4.54 -0.77
C VAL A 263 -11.14 -4.53 0.49
N GLN A 264 -10.46 -5.63 0.78
CA GLN A 264 -9.61 -5.73 1.96
C GLN A 264 -8.50 -6.76 1.74
N ASP A 265 -7.28 -6.39 2.07
CA ASP A 265 -6.15 -7.32 2.06
C ASP A 265 -6.41 -8.51 2.99
N GLU A 266 -5.97 -9.69 2.57
CA GLU A 266 -6.22 -10.92 3.31
C GLU A 266 -5.52 -10.92 4.67
N GLY A 267 -4.33 -10.35 4.79
CA GLY A 267 -3.65 -10.17 6.07
C GLY A 267 -4.45 -9.30 7.06
N SER A 268 -5.10 -8.25 6.57
CA SER A 268 -6.03 -7.45 7.38
C SER A 268 -7.26 -8.24 7.86
N GLN A 269 -7.75 -9.20 7.05
CA GLN A 269 -8.84 -10.09 7.44
C GLN A 269 -8.38 -11.06 8.53
N LEU A 270 -7.18 -11.64 8.38
CA LEU A 270 -6.59 -12.57 9.35
C LEU A 270 -6.38 -11.94 10.73
N VAL A 271 -5.99 -10.67 10.80
CA VAL A 271 -5.91 -9.91 12.06
C VAL A 271 -7.25 -9.86 12.78
N ALA A 272 -8.33 -9.54 12.07
CA ALA A 272 -9.67 -9.49 12.64
C ALA A 272 -10.17 -10.87 13.07
N LEU A 273 -9.89 -11.92 12.28
CA LEU A 273 -10.24 -13.30 12.56
C LEU A 273 -9.50 -13.84 13.80
N ALA A 274 -8.19 -13.60 13.89
CA ALA A 274 -7.40 -14.04 15.04
C ALA A 274 -7.92 -13.42 16.35
N LEU A 275 -8.19 -12.09 16.36
CA LEU A 275 -8.79 -11.46 17.54
C LEU A 275 -10.17 -12.04 17.86
N ALA A 276 -11.03 -12.21 16.86
CA ALA A 276 -12.38 -12.74 17.05
C ALA A 276 -12.36 -14.16 17.63
N ASN A 277 -11.37 -14.98 17.26
CA ASN A 277 -11.23 -16.36 17.69
C ASN A 277 -10.32 -16.54 18.93
N ALA A 278 -9.68 -15.46 19.41
CA ALA A 278 -8.83 -15.54 20.58
C ALA A 278 -9.61 -16.04 21.80
N PRO A 279 -9.07 -16.99 22.60
CA PRO A 279 -9.71 -17.44 23.81
C PRO A 279 -9.76 -16.30 24.84
N LEU A 280 -10.91 -16.14 25.49
CA LEU A 280 -11.09 -15.20 26.59
C LEU A 280 -11.86 -15.85 27.73
N ASP A 281 -11.74 -15.30 28.92
CA ASP A 281 -12.45 -15.76 30.11
C ASP A 281 -13.69 -14.91 30.34
N GLY A 282 -14.87 -15.55 30.50
CA GLY A 282 -16.13 -14.85 30.81
C GLY A 282 -16.90 -14.37 29.59
N PRO A 283 -17.67 -13.27 29.68
CA PRO A 283 -18.56 -12.79 28.62
C PRO A 283 -17.81 -12.33 27.37
N ASP A 284 -18.48 -12.45 26.21
CA ASP A 284 -18.03 -11.97 24.90
C ASP A 284 -19.16 -11.16 24.24
N LYS A 285 -19.43 -9.97 24.78
CA LYS A 285 -20.62 -9.15 24.42
C LYS A 285 -20.32 -7.74 23.96
N ALA A 286 -19.13 -7.21 24.31
CA ALA A 286 -18.75 -5.84 23.99
C ALA A 286 -17.38 -5.79 23.31
N TRP A 287 -17.34 -5.41 22.04
CA TRP A 287 -16.11 -5.32 21.25
C TRP A 287 -15.79 -3.87 20.90
N LEU A 288 -14.50 -3.55 20.78
CA LEU A 288 -14.00 -2.26 20.36
C LEU A 288 -13.04 -2.40 19.17
N ASP A 289 -13.22 -1.56 18.16
CA ASP A 289 -12.17 -1.22 17.19
C ASP A 289 -11.74 0.23 17.49
N GLY A 290 -10.56 0.40 18.12
CA GLY A 290 -10.11 1.69 18.66
C GLY A 290 -9.46 2.62 17.64
N CYS A 291 -9.09 2.09 16.45
CA CYS A 291 -8.49 2.82 15.33
C CYS A 291 -9.16 2.42 14.01
N ALA A 292 -10.48 2.50 13.95
CA ALA A 292 -11.33 1.83 12.97
C ALA A 292 -11.20 2.31 11.50
N GLY A 293 -10.64 3.48 11.26
CA GLY A 293 -10.62 4.07 9.92
C GLY A 293 -9.71 3.36 8.89
N PRO A 294 -10.17 3.13 7.68
CA PRO A 294 -11.42 3.58 7.05
C PRO A 294 -12.63 2.63 7.17
N GLY A 295 -12.58 1.58 8.00
CA GLY A 295 -13.73 0.73 8.30
C GLY A 295 -13.64 -0.73 7.84
N GLY A 296 -12.53 -1.15 7.21
CA GLY A 296 -12.40 -2.52 6.69
C GLY A 296 -12.44 -3.58 7.80
N LYS A 297 -11.56 -3.48 8.80
CA LYS A 297 -11.52 -4.38 9.97
C LYS A 297 -12.78 -4.22 10.83
N ALA A 298 -13.22 -2.98 11.06
CA ALA A 298 -14.45 -2.69 11.79
C ALA A 298 -15.68 -3.38 11.19
N ALA A 299 -15.85 -3.35 9.86
CA ALA A 299 -16.98 -4.00 9.19
C ALA A 299 -16.94 -5.53 9.33
N MET A 300 -15.76 -6.13 9.28
CA MET A 300 -15.59 -7.57 9.52
C MET A 300 -15.88 -7.93 10.98
N LEU A 301 -15.31 -7.17 11.93
CA LEU A 301 -15.56 -7.37 13.36
C LEU A 301 -17.04 -7.19 13.73
N ALA A 302 -17.74 -6.23 13.12
CA ALA A 302 -19.17 -6.02 13.37
C ALA A 302 -20.00 -7.23 12.97
N GLY A 303 -19.71 -7.87 11.82
CA GLY A 303 -20.37 -9.09 11.40
C GLY A 303 -20.06 -10.26 12.34
N LEU A 304 -18.78 -10.48 12.67
CA LEU A 304 -18.35 -11.54 13.60
C LEU A 304 -18.89 -11.33 15.03
N ALA A 305 -18.99 -10.10 15.49
CA ALA A 305 -19.63 -9.77 16.77
C ALA A 305 -21.12 -10.08 16.76
N ALA A 306 -21.83 -9.75 15.67
CA ALA A 306 -23.24 -10.06 15.50
C ALA A 306 -23.54 -11.54 15.59
N GLU A 307 -22.71 -12.40 14.95
CA GLU A 307 -22.83 -13.86 15.02
C GLU A 307 -22.71 -14.40 16.44
N ARG A 308 -22.04 -13.68 17.34
CA ARG A 308 -21.86 -14.01 18.77
C ARG A 308 -22.85 -13.27 19.69
N GLY A 309 -23.75 -12.46 19.12
CA GLY A 309 -24.67 -11.61 19.88
C GLY A 309 -23.94 -10.55 20.69
N ALA A 310 -22.81 -10.03 20.17
CA ALA A 310 -22.03 -8.95 20.73
C ALA A 310 -22.30 -7.63 19.99
N VAL A 311 -21.92 -6.51 20.63
CA VAL A 311 -22.02 -5.14 20.10
C VAL A 311 -20.62 -4.66 19.74
N LEU A 312 -20.46 -4.00 18.59
CA LEU A 312 -19.21 -3.33 18.23
C LEU A 312 -19.29 -1.81 18.44
N LEU A 313 -18.35 -1.25 19.17
CA LEU A 313 -18.01 0.18 19.12
C LEU A 313 -16.81 0.37 18.18
N ALA A 314 -16.94 1.21 17.15
CA ALA A 314 -15.86 1.61 16.25
C ALA A 314 -15.50 3.07 16.52
N SER A 315 -14.24 3.32 16.88
CA SER A 315 -13.71 4.65 17.19
C SER A 315 -12.66 5.06 16.16
N GLU A 316 -12.76 6.28 15.66
CA GLU A 316 -11.78 6.89 14.76
C GLU A 316 -11.55 8.35 15.15
N LYS A 317 -10.28 8.75 15.25
CA LYS A 317 -9.93 10.11 15.70
C LYS A 317 -10.40 11.21 14.73
N GLN A 318 -10.33 10.96 13.43
CA GLN A 318 -10.67 11.95 12.41
C GLN A 318 -12.15 11.87 12.00
N PRO A 319 -12.96 12.93 12.21
CA PRO A 319 -14.40 12.89 11.92
C PRO A 319 -14.75 12.48 10.49
N HIS A 320 -13.99 12.94 9.50
CA HIS A 320 -14.22 12.57 8.10
C HIS A 320 -13.95 11.08 7.85
N ARG A 321 -12.96 10.47 8.54
CA ARG A 321 -12.69 9.03 8.46
C ARG A 321 -13.72 8.22 9.24
N ALA A 322 -14.20 8.73 10.39
CA ALA A 322 -15.33 8.13 11.11
C ALA A 322 -16.58 8.04 10.22
N GLY A 323 -16.80 9.03 9.34
CA GLY A 323 -17.84 8.96 8.31
C GLY A 323 -17.63 7.82 7.29
N LEU A 324 -16.38 7.51 6.95
CA LEU A 324 -16.07 6.33 6.10
C LEU A 324 -16.33 5.03 6.84
N VAL A 325 -15.99 4.95 8.13
CA VAL A 325 -16.30 3.81 9.00
C VAL A 325 -17.79 3.57 9.06
N ALA A 326 -18.59 4.62 9.32
CA ALA A 326 -20.04 4.53 9.36
C ALA A 326 -20.62 4.00 8.02
N LYS A 327 -20.08 4.48 6.89
CA LYS A 327 -20.44 3.96 5.56
C LYS A 327 -20.06 2.50 5.38
N ALA A 328 -18.88 2.09 5.86
CA ALA A 328 -18.41 0.71 5.76
C ALA A 328 -19.27 -0.25 6.60
N LEU A 329 -19.77 0.18 7.74
CA LEU A 329 -20.61 -0.61 8.63
C LEU A 329 -22.11 -0.59 8.22
N ALA A 330 -22.50 0.30 7.32
CA ALA A 330 -23.92 0.42 6.91
C ALA A 330 -24.49 -0.92 6.44
N GLY A 331 -25.61 -1.32 7.07
CA GLY A 331 -26.31 -2.59 6.78
C GLY A 331 -25.68 -3.82 7.42
N ASN A 332 -24.72 -3.73 8.32
CA ASN A 332 -24.29 -4.88 9.12
C ASN A 332 -25.45 -5.39 10.02
N PRO A 333 -25.56 -6.71 10.22
CA PRO A 333 -26.75 -7.32 10.83
C PRO A 333 -26.84 -7.10 12.35
N GLY A 334 -25.72 -6.81 13.02
CA GLY A 334 -25.68 -6.66 14.49
C GLY A 334 -25.67 -5.22 14.97
N PRO A 335 -25.80 -5.01 16.27
CA PRO A 335 -25.69 -3.69 16.86
C PRO A 335 -24.26 -3.18 16.79
N TYR A 336 -24.09 -1.97 16.28
CA TYR A 336 -22.80 -1.26 16.25
C TYR A 336 -23.01 0.22 16.49
N GLN A 337 -21.95 0.89 16.94
CA GLN A 337 -21.88 2.33 17.04
C GLN A 337 -20.55 2.85 16.48
N VAL A 338 -20.57 4.00 15.82
CA VAL A 338 -19.38 4.69 15.32
C VAL A 338 -19.27 6.04 16.02
N ILE A 339 -18.09 6.32 16.56
CA ILE A 339 -17.80 7.60 17.22
C ILE A 339 -16.50 8.21 16.66
N ALA A 340 -16.44 9.53 16.75
CA ALA A 340 -15.19 10.27 16.52
C ALA A 340 -14.56 10.58 17.88
N ALA A 341 -13.46 9.87 18.22
CA ALA A 341 -12.77 10.04 19.49
C ALA A 341 -11.27 9.77 19.38
N ASP A 342 -10.49 10.42 20.24
CA ASP A 342 -9.05 10.16 20.35
C ASP A 342 -8.83 8.91 21.20
N GLY A 343 -8.29 7.85 20.58
CA GLY A 343 -8.01 6.57 21.24
C GLY A 343 -7.02 6.65 22.41
N THR A 344 -6.26 7.74 22.55
CA THR A 344 -5.40 7.99 23.71
C THR A 344 -6.13 8.65 24.89
N ARG A 345 -7.36 9.12 24.66
CA ARG A 345 -8.25 9.76 25.67
C ARG A 345 -9.68 9.27 25.44
N PRO A 346 -9.94 8.00 25.73
CA PRO A 346 -11.21 7.37 25.37
C PRO A 346 -12.38 7.94 26.18
N PRO A 347 -13.58 8.06 25.54
CA PRO A 347 -14.79 8.54 26.23
C PRO A 347 -15.56 7.44 26.98
N TRP A 348 -15.01 6.24 27.07
CA TRP A 348 -15.60 5.09 27.78
C TRP A 348 -14.85 4.78 29.08
N LEU A 349 -15.50 4.00 29.95
CA LEU A 349 -14.91 3.59 31.23
C LEU A 349 -13.88 2.46 31.04
N PRO A 350 -12.86 2.36 31.90
CA PRO A 350 -11.97 1.21 31.92
C PRO A 350 -12.73 -0.12 32.11
N GLY A 351 -12.20 -1.20 31.55
CA GLY A 351 -12.79 -2.53 31.67
C GLY A 351 -14.15 -2.72 31.00
N THR A 352 -14.49 -1.87 30.02
CA THR A 352 -15.81 -1.92 29.34
C THR A 352 -15.91 -3.06 28.33
N PHE A 353 -14.82 -3.42 27.66
CA PHE A 353 -14.85 -4.31 26.49
C PHE A 353 -14.30 -5.69 26.81
N ASP A 354 -14.80 -6.68 26.08
CA ASP A 354 -14.32 -8.07 26.12
C ASP A 354 -13.19 -8.28 25.11
N ARG A 355 -13.30 -7.67 23.91
CA ARG A 355 -12.28 -7.67 22.86
C ARG A 355 -12.01 -6.24 22.39
N VAL A 356 -10.74 -5.92 22.21
CA VAL A 356 -10.29 -4.63 21.70
C VAL A 356 -9.33 -4.86 20.55
N LEU A 357 -9.64 -4.36 19.36
CA LEU A 357 -8.67 -4.22 18.27
C LEU A 357 -8.05 -2.84 18.34
N MET A 358 -6.73 -2.80 18.26
CA MET A 358 -5.96 -1.57 18.11
C MET A 358 -5.05 -1.70 16.88
N ASP A 359 -5.63 -1.46 15.69
CA ASP A 359 -4.89 -1.37 14.42
C ASP A 359 -4.27 0.03 14.33
N VAL A 360 -3.10 0.17 14.91
CA VAL A 360 -2.52 1.49 15.20
C VAL A 360 -1.98 2.21 13.97
N PRO A 361 -2.02 3.56 13.94
CA PRO A 361 -1.28 4.35 12.97
C PRO A 361 0.21 3.99 13.01
N CYS A 362 0.81 3.75 11.84
CA CYS A 362 2.19 3.32 11.68
C CYS A 362 2.82 3.89 10.40
N THR A 363 4.10 3.60 10.17
CA THR A 363 4.80 3.99 8.93
C THR A 363 4.16 3.38 7.67
N GLY A 364 3.52 2.21 7.80
CA GLY A 364 2.86 1.52 6.69
C GLY A 364 3.81 0.79 5.74
N LEU A 365 5.01 0.44 6.20
CA LEU A 365 6.02 -0.27 5.40
C LEU A 365 5.57 -1.67 4.96
N GLY A 366 4.52 -2.22 5.55
CA GLY A 366 3.96 -3.50 5.13
C GLY A 366 3.02 -3.43 3.91
N ALA A 367 2.63 -2.22 3.46
CA ALA A 367 1.68 -2.04 2.37
C ALA A 367 2.29 -1.36 1.12
N LEU A 368 3.61 -1.46 0.94
CA LEU A 368 4.36 -0.80 -0.13
C LEU A 368 3.95 -1.27 -1.53
N ARG A 369 3.50 -2.51 -1.69
CA ARG A 369 2.94 -3.02 -2.96
C ARG A 369 1.77 -2.18 -3.46
N ARG A 370 0.91 -1.72 -2.53
CA ARG A 370 -0.31 -0.96 -2.81
C ARG A 370 -0.09 0.53 -2.86
N ARG A 371 0.97 1.01 -2.20
CA ARG A 371 1.33 2.43 -2.04
C ARG A 371 2.83 2.60 -2.23
N PRO A 372 3.35 2.34 -3.45
CA PRO A 372 4.79 2.37 -3.71
C PRO A 372 5.42 3.73 -3.41
N GLU A 373 4.68 4.82 -3.61
CA GLU A 373 5.12 6.17 -3.29
C GLU A 373 5.37 6.40 -1.79
N ALA A 374 4.73 5.62 -0.92
CA ALA A 374 4.87 5.76 0.52
C ALA A 374 6.32 5.53 0.99
N ARG A 375 7.08 4.65 0.30
CA ARG A 375 8.48 4.36 0.65
C ARG A 375 9.38 5.60 0.57
N TRP A 376 9.09 6.53 -0.32
CA TRP A 376 9.86 7.76 -0.53
C TRP A 376 9.41 8.93 0.33
N ARG A 377 8.21 8.86 0.90
CA ARG A 377 7.64 9.89 1.77
C ARG A 377 7.97 9.67 3.24
N ARG A 378 8.13 8.41 3.62
CA ARG A 378 8.48 8.04 4.99
C ARG A 378 9.95 8.30 5.25
N ARG A 379 10.24 8.70 6.48
CA ARG A 379 11.59 8.96 6.98
C ARG A 379 11.80 8.25 8.32
N PRO A 380 13.03 7.90 8.69
CA PRO A 380 13.32 7.32 10.00
C PRO A 380 12.76 8.14 11.17
N GLU A 381 12.79 9.48 11.06
CA GLU A 381 12.31 10.40 12.09
C GLU A 381 10.80 10.31 12.34
N ASP A 382 10.02 9.78 11.41
CA ASP A 382 8.58 9.57 11.62
C ASP A 382 8.30 8.59 12.78
N LEU A 383 9.24 7.69 13.06
CA LEU A 383 9.17 6.75 14.19
C LEU A 383 9.11 7.48 15.54
N ASP A 384 9.77 8.63 15.68
CA ASP A 384 9.76 9.43 16.90
C ASP A 384 8.34 9.89 17.28
N GLY A 385 7.47 10.06 16.27
CA GLY A 385 6.08 10.40 16.46
C GLY A 385 5.17 9.19 16.67
N PHE A 386 5.43 8.11 15.92
CA PHE A 386 4.58 6.90 15.97
C PHE A 386 4.79 6.08 17.25
N ALA A 387 6.01 5.84 17.67
CA ALA A 387 6.29 4.94 18.78
C ALA A 387 5.64 5.39 20.11
N PRO A 388 5.69 6.67 20.54
CA PRO A 388 4.96 7.11 21.72
C PRO A 388 3.44 7.00 21.59
N LEU A 389 2.90 7.31 20.40
CA LEU A 389 1.47 7.20 20.10
C LEU A 389 1.00 5.75 20.22
N GLN A 390 1.72 4.81 19.62
CA GLN A 390 1.41 3.38 19.61
C GLN A 390 1.43 2.80 21.03
N ARG A 391 2.43 3.18 21.84
CA ARG A 391 2.48 2.80 23.27
C ARG A 391 1.27 3.35 24.05
N GLY A 392 0.91 4.60 23.81
CA GLY A 392 -0.25 5.23 24.44
C GLY A 392 -1.56 4.54 24.07
N LEU A 393 -1.74 4.19 22.79
CA LEU A 393 -2.90 3.46 22.29
C LEU A 393 -2.98 2.05 22.86
N LEU A 394 -1.87 1.32 22.94
CA LEU A 394 -1.86 -0.03 23.50
C LEU A 394 -2.16 -0.02 25.01
N ARG A 395 -1.62 0.95 25.80
CA ARG A 395 -1.97 1.12 27.22
C ARG A 395 -3.46 1.40 27.37
N THR A 396 -4.02 2.32 26.57
CA THR A 396 -5.44 2.60 26.59
C THR A 396 -6.29 1.38 26.22
N ALA A 397 -5.85 0.55 25.27
CA ALA A 397 -6.54 -0.69 24.92
C ALA A 397 -6.57 -1.68 26.10
N LEU A 398 -5.45 -1.83 26.82
CA LEU A 398 -5.37 -2.67 28.04
C LEU A 398 -6.25 -2.14 29.16
N ASP A 399 -6.33 -0.82 29.34
CA ASP A 399 -7.26 -0.21 30.30
C ASP A 399 -8.72 -0.41 29.90
N SER A 400 -9.02 -0.36 28.59
CA SER A 400 -10.37 -0.48 28.05
C SER A 400 -10.93 -1.89 28.09
N VAL A 401 -10.07 -2.90 27.98
CA VAL A 401 -10.47 -4.31 28.07
C VAL A 401 -10.64 -4.70 29.55
N ARG A 402 -11.65 -5.52 29.83
CA ARG A 402 -11.84 -6.08 31.18
C ARG A 402 -10.78 -7.13 31.51
N ILE A 403 -10.66 -7.48 32.78
CA ILE A 403 -9.87 -8.64 33.24
C ILE A 403 -10.41 -9.92 32.57
N GLY A 404 -9.53 -10.75 32.01
CA GLY A 404 -9.83 -11.94 31.24
C GLY A 404 -10.23 -11.68 29.78
N GLY A 405 -10.36 -10.42 29.37
CA GLY A 405 -10.59 -10.02 27.98
C GLY A 405 -9.28 -9.90 27.18
N VAL A 406 -9.38 -9.67 25.86
CA VAL A 406 -8.26 -9.76 24.93
C VAL A 406 -8.12 -8.47 24.09
N VAL A 407 -6.89 -7.99 23.98
CA VAL A 407 -6.46 -6.93 23.09
C VAL A 407 -5.70 -7.53 21.90
N GLY A 408 -6.06 -7.14 20.67
CA GLY A 408 -5.25 -7.34 19.48
C GLY A 408 -4.55 -6.03 19.12
N TYR A 409 -3.24 -6.00 19.31
CA TYR A 409 -2.40 -4.90 18.82
C TYR A 409 -1.89 -5.27 17.42
N ALA A 410 -2.21 -4.44 16.43
CA ALA A 410 -1.85 -4.70 15.05
C ALA A 410 -1.24 -3.48 14.36
N THR A 411 -0.35 -3.72 13.40
CA THR A 411 0.19 -2.71 12.48
C THR A 411 0.32 -3.27 11.07
N CYS A 412 0.22 -2.41 10.06
CA CYS A 412 0.65 -2.71 8.68
C CYS A 412 2.11 -2.26 8.44
N SER A 413 2.97 -2.46 9.42
CA SER A 413 4.42 -2.22 9.35
C SER A 413 5.13 -3.37 10.06
N PRO A 414 6.15 -3.99 9.45
CA PRO A 414 6.97 -4.99 10.13
C PRO A 414 8.11 -4.38 10.95
N HIS A 415 8.27 -3.05 10.95
CA HIS A 415 9.37 -2.37 11.64
C HIS A 415 9.41 -2.71 13.13
N LEU A 416 10.55 -3.19 13.65
CA LEU A 416 10.67 -3.67 15.02
C LEU A 416 10.29 -2.62 16.07
N ALA A 417 10.58 -1.34 15.83
CA ALA A 417 10.19 -0.24 16.72
C ALA A 417 8.67 0.02 16.79
N GLU A 418 7.90 -0.47 15.82
CA GLU A 418 6.44 -0.35 15.75
C GLU A 418 5.70 -1.65 16.14
N THR A 419 6.43 -2.74 16.32
CA THR A 419 5.91 -4.08 16.59
C THR A 419 6.34 -4.57 17.97
N ARG A 420 7.27 -5.51 18.05
CA ARG A 420 7.73 -6.13 19.32
C ARG A 420 8.20 -5.12 20.34
N ALA A 421 8.97 -4.10 19.94
CA ALA A 421 9.46 -3.10 20.87
C ALA A 421 8.36 -2.30 21.57
N VAL A 422 7.23 -2.07 20.91
CA VAL A 422 6.06 -1.42 21.53
C VAL A 422 5.38 -2.35 22.52
N VAL A 423 5.16 -3.60 22.12
CA VAL A 423 4.48 -4.61 22.96
C VAL A 423 5.31 -4.90 24.21
N ASP A 424 6.61 -5.19 24.06
CA ASP A 424 7.51 -5.50 25.17
C ASP A 424 7.62 -4.35 26.17
N ASP A 425 7.77 -3.11 25.66
CA ASP A 425 7.85 -1.93 26.53
C ASP A 425 6.55 -1.70 27.30
N VAL A 426 5.40 -1.82 26.63
CA VAL A 426 4.11 -1.64 27.31
C VAL A 426 3.86 -2.73 28.33
N LEU A 427 4.07 -4.00 27.99
CA LEU A 427 3.86 -5.11 28.93
C LEU A 427 4.76 -5.01 30.17
N LYS A 428 6.02 -4.59 29.98
CA LYS A 428 6.99 -4.41 31.07
C LYS A 428 6.59 -3.29 32.03
N HIS A 429 5.92 -2.24 31.52
CA HIS A 429 5.63 -1.01 32.30
C HIS A 429 4.13 -0.77 32.49
N TYR A 430 3.28 -1.81 32.32
CA TYR A 430 1.84 -1.64 32.52
C TYR A 430 1.49 -1.58 34.02
N GLU A 431 1.11 -0.39 34.48
CA GLU A 431 0.91 -0.07 35.90
C GLU A 431 -0.49 -0.42 36.43
N ASN A 432 -1.49 -0.53 35.53
CA ASN A 432 -2.90 -0.70 35.88
C ASN A 432 -3.34 -2.16 36.01
N GLY A 433 -2.39 -3.07 36.13
CA GLY A 433 -2.65 -4.50 36.26
C GLY A 433 -1.58 -5.37 35.63
N SER A 434 -1.94 -6.61 35.37
CA SER A 434 -1.07 -7.55 34.65
C SER A 434 -1.65 -7.91 33.29
N ALA A 435 -0.78 -8.15 32.32
CA ALA A 435 -1.15 -8.58 30.98
C ALA A 435 -0.14 -9.58 30.45
N GLU A 436 -0.60 -10.54 29.66
CA GLU A 436 0.24 -11.60 29.09
C GLU A 436 -0.02 -11.79 27.60
N LEU A 437 1.02 -12.16 26.85
CA LEU A 437 0.88 -12.53 25.45
C LEU A 437 0.18 -13.89 25.32
N ILE A 438 -0.78 -13.96 24.40
CA ILE A 438 -1.42 -15.21 23.96
C ILE A 438 -0.74 -15.63 22.66
N ASP A 439 -0.43 -16.90 22.52
CA ASP A 439 0.05 -17.43 21.24
C ASP A 439 -1.06 -17.32 20.17
N ALA A 440 -0.84 -16.43 19.20
CA ALA A 440 -1.80 -16.16 18.13
C ALA A 440 -1.71 -17.18 16.97
N ARG A 441 -0.61 -17.92 16.84
CA ARG A 441 -0.33 -18.84 15.72
C ARG A 441 -1.37 -19.98 15.60
N PRO A 442 -1.82 -20.64 16.68
CA PRO A 442 -2.84 -21.68 16.60
C PRO A 442 -4.21 -21.19 16.10
N LEU A 443 -4.44 -19.86 16.09
CA LEU A 443 -5.69 -19.27 15.60
C LEU A 443 -5.73 -19.13 14.08
N LEU A 444 -4.59 -19.33 13.41
CA LEU A 444 -4.42 -19.30 11.97
C LEU A 444 -3.71 -20.59 11.49
N PRO A 445 -4.31 -21.77 11.71
CA PRO A 445 -3.63 -23.06 11.54
C PRO A 445 -3.18 -23.35 10.09
N ASP A 446 -3.87 -22.76 9.12
CA ASP A 446 -3.58 -22.98 7.70
C ASP A 446 -2.54 -22.00 7.14
N VAL A 447 -2.08 -21.02 7.95
CA VAL A 447 -1.10 -20.01 7.55
C VAL A 447 0.29 -20.43 7.99
N PRO A 448 1.22 -20.72 7.07
CA PRO A 448 2.58 -21.16 7.43
C PRO A 448 3.45 -19.97 7.89
N ALA A 449 4.60 -20.24 8.44
CA ALA A 449 5.70 -19.28 8.68
C ALA A 449 5.27 -17.97 9.38
N LEU A 450 4.43 -18.08 10.42
CA LEU A 450 3.91 -16.94 11.18
C LEU A 450 4.94 -16.27 12.12
N GLY A 451 6.13 -16.83 12.24
CA GLY A 451 7.20 -16.40 13.15
C GLY A 451 7.41 -17.36 14.33
N ASP A 452 8.43 -17.10 15.12
CA ASP A 452 8.86 -17.97 16.22
C ASP A 452 8.22 -17.60 17.59
N GLY A 453 7.70 -16.39 17.70
CA GLY A 453 7.09 -15.84 18.92
C GLY A 453 5.62 -16.17 19.08
N PRO A 454 4.96 -15.75 20.18
CA PRO A 454 3.51 -15.83 20.34
C PRO A 454 2.76 -14.82 19.46
N ASP A 455 3.43 -13.78 19.01
CA ASP A 455 2.97 -12.82 17.98
C ASP A 455 3.11 -13.39 16.57
N ILE A 456 2.40 -12.82 15.62
CA ILE A 456 2.48 -13.21 14.22
C ILE A 456 2.97 -12.05 13.36
N GLN A 457 3.75 -12.40 12.33
CA GLN A 457 4.15 -11.49 11.28
C GLN A 457 3.84 -12.11 9.91
N LEU A 458 2.98 -11.46 9.15
CA LEU A 458 2.70 -11.82 7.75
C LEU A 458 3.64 -11.07 6.82
N TRP A 459 3.99 -11.70 5.71
CA TRP A 459 4.94 -11.16 4.74
C TRP A 459 4.43 -11.26 3.30
N PRO A 460 4.69 -10.27 2.44
CA PRO A 460 4.29 -10.31 1.02
C PRO A 460 4.82 -11.51 0.26
N HIS A 461 6.10 -11.81 0.40
CA HIS A 461 6.78 -12.90 -0.32
C HIS A 461 6.39 -14.30 0.17
N LEU A 462 5.97 -14.46 1.43
CA LEU A 462 5.58 -15.75 1.99
C LEU A 462 4.06 -16.00 1.88
N HIS A 463 3.26 -14.97 2.10
CA HIS A 463 1.81 -15.13 2.27
C HIS A 463 1.00 -14.50 1.13
N GLY A 464 1.62 -13.65 0.29
CA GLY A 464 0.92 -12.87 -0.74
C GLY A 464 0.01 -11.78 -0.16
N THR A 465 0.15 -11.45 1.13
CA THR A 465 -0.60 -10.41 1.85
C THR A 465 0.25 -9.16 2.08
N ASP A 466 -0.33 -8.09 2.57
CA ASP A 466 0.45 -7.00 3.16
C ASP A 466 1.19 -7.52 4.41
N ALA A 467 2.35 -6.92 4.75
CA ALA A 467 3.07 -7.30 5.95
C ALA A 467 2.30 -6.78 7.17
N MET A 468 1.55 -7.67 7.79
CA MET A 468 0.76 -7.37 8.99
C MET A 468 1.40 -8.01 10.22
N TYR A 469 1.54 -7.22 11.27
CA TYR A 469 1.91 -7.70 12.60
C TYR A 469 0.67 -7.79 13.50
N LEU A 470 0.60 -8.82 14.35
CA LEU A 470 -0.43 -8.95 15.38
C LEU A 470 0.16 -9.57 16.64
N ALA A 471 -0.05 -8.91 17.78
CA ALA A 471 0.11 -9.48 19.11
C ALA A 471 -1.26 -9.56 19.80
N LEU A 472 -1.59 -10.72 20.35
CA LEU A 472 -2.77 -10.91 21.20
C LEU A 472 -2.36 -10.85 22.66
N ILE A 473 -3.03 -10.02 23.45
CA ILE A 473 -2.66 -9.75 24.83
C ILE A 473 -3.91 -9.92 25.71
N ARG A 474 -3.84 -10.79 26.70
CA ARG A 474 -4.88 -10.95 27.72
C ARG A 474 -4.58 -10.05 28.90
N ARG A 475 -5.58 -9.34 29.39
CA ARG A 475 -5.50 -8.67 30.69
C ARG A 475 -5.80 -9.65 31.80
N THR A 476 -4.87 -9.83 32.75
CA THR A 476 -4.96 -10.85 33.82
C THR A 476 -5.28 -10.26 35.20
N ALA A 477 -5.04 -8.96 35.41
CA ALA A 477 -5.38 -8.24 36.64
C ALA A 477 -5.68 -6.74 36.40
#